data_7172dc133a507d1579e89e7c46142582
#
_entry.id   7172dc133a507d1579e89e7c46142582
#
_cell.length_a   1.000
_cell.length_b   1.000
_cell.length_c   1.000
_cell.angle_alpha   90.00
_cell.angle_beta   90.00
_cell.angle_gamma   90.00
#
_symmetry.space_group_name_H-M   'P 1'
#
loop_
_entity.id
_entity.type
_entity.pdbx_description
1 polymer ?
#
loop_
_entity_poly.entity_id
_entity_poly.type
_entity_poly.pdbx_seq_one_letter_code
_entity_poly.pdbx_strand_id
1 'polypeptide(L)'
;MEIAILAAGCFWGPEIKFSKLNGVLKTEVGYCGGINSKTTYKEVCTGKTNHAEVVKIEFDNKVISYEQILDFFFEIHDPTTLNQQGYDIGTQYRSEIFYTSENQKQTAEKVLNKTNNKFNGKIVTNISESKNYCKAEDLSLIHISEPTRPMN
;
A
#
# COMPACT_ATOMS: atom_id res chain seq x y z
N MET A 1 -10.10 15.84 -6.03
CA MET A 1 -9.22 14.66 -6.14
C MET A 1 -8.41 14.51 -4.88
N GLU A 2 -8.27 13.30 -4.41
CA GLU A 2 -7.52 13.00 -3.20
C GLU A 2 -6.54 11.85 -3.48
N ILE A 3 -5.50 11.73 -2.65
CA ILE A 3 -4.46 10.71 -2.84
C ILE A 3 -4.40 9.81 -1.61
N ALA A 4 -4.42 8.49 -1.85
CA ALA A 4 -4.20 7.48 -0.81
C ALA A 4 -2.91 6.70 -1.14
N ILE A 5 -2.11 6.41 -0.12
CA ILE A 5 -0.88 5.62 -0.27
C ILE A 5 -0.96 4.44 0.69
N LEU A 6 -1.01 3.23 0.14
CA LEU A 6 -1.32 2.02 0.90
C LEU A 6 -0.33 0.90 0.59
N ALA A 7 0.13 0.23 1.64
CA ALA A 7 1.03 -0.92 1.53
C ALA A 7 0.28 -2.20 1.91
N ALA A 8 0.13 -3.10 0.95
CA ALA A 8 -0.63 -4.34 1.11
C ALA A 8 0.16 -5.55 0.61
N GLY A 9 1.47 -5.55 0.80
CA GLY A 9 2.36 -6.58 0.28
C GLY A 9 2.93 -6.18 -1.07
N CYS A 10 3.20 -7.15 -1.94
CA CYS A 10 3.68 -6.85 -3.29
C CYS A 10 2.67 -5.96 -4.00
N PHE A 11 3.13 -4.87 -4.60
CA PHE A 11 2.25 -3.82 -5.12
C PHE A 11 1.50 -4.17 -6.43
N TRP A 12 1.87 -5.25 -7.11
CA TRP A 12 1.28 -5.57 -8.41
C TRP A 12 -0.17 -6.02 -8.33
N GLY A 13 -0.48 -6.95 -7.43
CA GLY A 13 -1.85 -7.42 -7.24
C GLY A 13 -2.77 -6.32 -6.73
N PRO A 14 -2.40 -5.63 -5.65
CA PRO A 14 -3.18 -4.50 -5.15
C PRO A 14 -3.39 -3.40 -6.18
N GLU A 15 -2.36 -3.07 -6.97
CA GLU A 15 -2.45 -2.02 -7.99
C GLU A 15 -3.57 -2.33 -9.00
N ILE A 16 -3.61 -3.56 -9.48
CA ILE A 16 -4.65 -3.99 -10.42
C ILE A 16 -6.04 -3.91 -9.78
N LYS A 17 -6.16 -4.37 -8.53
CA LYS A 17 -7.44 -4.39 -7.83
C LYS A 17 -7.98 -2.98 -7.58
N PHE A 18 -7.11 -2.07 -7.10
CA PHE A 18 -7.53 -0.69 -6.87
C PHE A 18 -7.91 0.03 -8.16
N SER A 19 -7.20 -0.25 -9.25
CA SER A 19 -7.48 0.40 -10.53
C SER A 19 -8.88 0.10 -11.06
N LYS A 20 -9.51 -0.96 -10.59
CA LYS A 20 -10.85 -1.37 -11.02
C LYS A 20 -11.97 -0.75 -10.18
N LEU A 21 -11.66 -0.06 -9.11
CA LEU A 21 -12.67 0.55 -8.26
C LEU A 21 -13.26 1.79 -8.95
N ASN A 22 -14.59 1.90 -8.87
CA ASN A 22 -15.28 3.09 -9.39
C ASN A 22 -14.88 4.30 -8.55
N GLY A 23 -14.44 5.36 -9.21
CA GLY A 23 -13.96 6.57 -8.55
C GLY A 23 -12.44 6.66 -8.45
N VAL A 24 -11.73 5.57 -8.70
CA VAL A 24 -10.27 5.60 -8.81
C VAL A 24 -9.89 6.11 -10.19
N LEU A 25 -9.14 7.21 -10.23
CA LEU A 25 -8.76 7.90 -11.46
C LEU A 25 -7.44 7.41 -12.00
N LYS A 26 -6.50 7.10 -11.12
CA LYS A 26 -5.15 6.68 -11.51
C LYS A 26 -4.50 5.90 -10.37
N THR A 27 -3.69 4.91 -10.73
CA THR A 27 -2.86 4.17 -9.76
C THR A 27 -1.41 4.22 -10.19
N GLU A 28 -0.52 4.16 -9.21
CA GLU A 28 0.91 4.17 -9.42
C GLU A 28 1.56 3.31 -8.35
N VAL A 29 2.55 2.52 -8.73
CA VAL A 29 3.28 1.70 -7.76
C VAL A 29 4.56 2.42 -7.36
N GLY A 30 4.98 2.25 -6.11
CA GLY A 30 6.14 2.94 -5.59
C GLY A 30 6.59 2.40 -4.24
N TYR A 31 7.43 3.18 -3.58
CA TYR A 31 8.00 2.86 -2.26
C TYR A 31 7.79 4.04 -1.33
N CYS A 32 7.54 3.76 -0.06
CA CYS A 32 7.26 4.80 0.93
C CYS A 32 7.68 4.37 2.33
N GLY A 33 7.97 5.35 3.18
CA GLY A 33 8.22 5.11 4.59
C GLY A 33 9.63 4.67 4.93
N GLY A 34 10.55 4.67 3.98
CA GLY A 34 11.93 4.31 4.21
C GLY A 34 12.82 5.50 4.53
N ILE A 35 14.13 5.26 4.53
CA ILE A 35 15.12 6.26 4.93
C ILE A 35 15.56 7.18 3.80
N ASN A 36 15.27 6.85 2.56
CA ASN A 36 15.66 7.62 1.38
C ASN A 36 14.46 7.99 0.54
N SER A 37 14.48 9.19 -0.07
CA SER A 37 13.46 9.61 -1.04
C SER A 37 13.71 9.03 -2.43
N LYS A 38 14.88 8.44 -2.65
CA LYS A 38 15.23 7.78 -3.91
C LYS A 38 15.73 6.39 -3.58
N THR A 39 15.10 5.39 -4.18
CA THR A 39 15.50 4.00 -3.97
C THR A 39 15.12 3.16 -5.18
N THR A 40 15.74 2.00 -5.31
CA THR A 40 15.44 1.05 -6.37
C THR A 40 14.71 -0.16 -5.79
N TYR A 41 14.02 -0.91 -6.64
CA TYR A 41 13.41 -2.17 -6.24
C TYR A 41 14.45 -3.09 -5.59
N LYS A 42 15.64 -3.14 -6.16
CA LYS A 42 16.73 -3.98 -5.66
C LYS A 42 17.12 -3.59 -4.24
N GLU A 43 17.24 -2.28 -3.97
CA GLU A 43 17.56 -1.78 -2.63
C GLU A 43 16.45 -2.09 -1.64
N VAL A 44 15.20 -1.94 -2.04
CA VAL A 44 14.04 -2.26 -1.20
C VAL A 44 14.06 -3.74 -0.82
N CYS A 45 14.39 -4.62 -1.78
CA CYS A 45 14.44 -6.07 -1.53
C CYS A 45 15.52 -6.45 -0.51
N THR A 46 16.55 -5.63 -0.30
CA THR A 46 17.55 -5.90 0.74
C THR A 46 17.04 -5.59 2.14
N GLY A 47 15.93 -4.85 2.25
CA GLY A 47 15.39 -4.40 3.53
C GLY A 47 16.17 -3.26 4.17
N LYS A 48 17.26 -2.81 3.56
CA LYS A 48 18.13 -1.78 4.15
C LYS A 48 17.54 -0.38 4.11
N THR A 49 16.66 -0.10 3.15
CA THR A 49 16.01 1.20 3.04
C THR A 49 14.78 1.33 3.93
N ASN A 50 14.28 0.20 4.43
CA ASN A 50 13.06 0.11 5.22
C ASN A 50 11.82 0.69 4.53
N HIS A 51 11.83 0.78 3.19
CA HIS A 51 10.66 1.20 2.41
C HIS A 51 9.66 0.07 2.31
N ALA A 52 8.37 0.43 2.24
CA ALA A 52 7.31 -0.51 1.90
C ALA A 52 6.95 -0.34 0.44
N GLU A 53 6.56 -1.45 -0.21
CA GLU A 53 5.95 -1.38 -1.54
C GLU A 53 4.53 -0.86 -1.38
N VAL A 54 4.21 0.21 -2.10
CA VAL A 54 2.90 0.87 -1.96
C VAL A 54 2.23 1.07 -3.30
N VAL A 55 0.90 1.23 -3.24
CA VAL A 55 0.10 1.73 -4.36
C VAL A 55 -0.33 3.14 -3.99
N LYS A 56 -0.02 4.09 -4.87
CA LYS A 56 -0.51 5.45 -4.76
C LYS A 56 -1.76 5.56 -5.61
N ILE A 57 -2.85 5.98 -5.00
CA ILE A 57 -4.18 5.98 -5.61
C ILE A 57 -4.68 7.42 -5.68
N GLU A 58 -4.95 7.89 -6.89
CA GLU A 58 -5.65 9.16 -7.09
C GLU A 58 -7.12 8.85 -7.29
N PHE A 59 -7.98 9.40 -6.45
CA PHE A 59 -9.41 9.08 -6.49
C PHE A 59 -10.27 10.34 -6.37
N ASP A 60 -11.49 10.24 -6.92
CA ASP A 60 -12.51 11.28 -6.80
C ASP A 60 -13.27 11.04 -5.50
N ASN A 61 -13.02 11.87 -4.50
CA ASN A 61 -13.65 11.70 -3.19
C ASN A 61 -15.15 12.01 -3.17
N LYS A 62 -15.71 12.43 -4.29
CA LYS A 62 -17.16 12.57 -4.46
C LYS A 62 -17.80 11.27 -4.92
N VAL A 63 -17.02 10.37 -5.50
CA VAL A 63 -17.50 9.07 -6.01
C VAL A 63 -17.18 7.95 -5.03
N ILE A 64 -15.96 7.94 -4.47
CA ILE A 64 -15.52 6.97 -3.49
C ILE A 64 -14.80 7.68 -2.35
N SER A 65 -15.13 7.33 -1.11
CA SER A 65 -14.52 7.98 0.06
C SER A 65 -13.20 7.30 0.42
N TYR A 66 -12.36 8.01 1.18
CA TYR A 66 -11.14 7.43 1.73
C TYR A 66 -11.46 6.23 2.61
N GLU A 67 -12.53 6.31 3.40
CA GLU A 67 -12.97 5.19 4.23
C GLU A 67 -13.30 3.95 3.40
N GLN A 68 -13.99 4.13 2.26
CA GLN A 68 -14.32 3.01 1.36
C GLN A 68 -13.06 2.40 0.74
N ILE A 69 -12.07 3.23 0.42
CA ILE A 69 -10.79 2.74 -0.09
C ILE A 69 -10.07 1.91 0.98
N LEU A 70 -10.09 2.35 2.23
CA LEU A 70 -9.50 1.61 3.33
C LEU A 70 -10.24 0.30 3.63
N ASP A 71 -11.56 0.29 3.55
CA ASP A 71 -12.34 -0.94 3.69
C ASP A 71 -11.91 -1.96 2.65
N PHE A 72 -11.75 -1.53 1.40
CA PHE A 72 -11.28 -2.40 0.32
C PHE A 72 -9.84 -2.87 0.56
N PHE A 73 -8.98 -1.97 1.06
CA PHE A 73 -7.59 -2.29 1.42
C PHE A 73 -7.54 -3.47 2.38
N PHE A 74 -8.37 -3.47 3.41
CA PHE A 74 -8.40 -4.57 4.38
C PHE A 74 -9.03 -5.85 3.83
N GLU A 75 -9.77 -5.78 2.72
CA GLU A 75 -10.35 -6.95 2.08
C GLU A 75 -9.38 -7.67 1.16
N ILE A 76 -8.42 -6.95 0.57
CA ILE A 76 -7.57 -7.49 -0.49
C ILE A 76 -6.25 -8.08 0.01
N HIS A 77 -5.97 -8.00 1.31
CA HIS A 77 -4.75 -8.58 1.87
C HIS A 77 -4.98 -9.06 3.30
N ASP A 78 -4.01 -9.80 3.84
CA ASP A 78 -4.05 -10.26 5.22
C ASP A 78 -3.34 -9.22 6.10
N PRO A 79 -4.08 -8.46 6.92
CA PRO A 79 -3.46 -7.44 7.77
C PRO A 79 -2.93 -7.98 9.10
N THR A 80 -2.92 -9.30 9.27
CA THR A 80 -2.50 -9.94 10.54
C THR A 80 -1.10 -10.53 10.48
N THR A 81 -0.43 -10.50 9.33
CA THR A 81 0.92 -11.06 9.17
C THR A 81 1.96 -9.94 9.20
N LEU A 82 2.83 -9.96 10.20
CA LEU A 82 3.85 -8.93 10.38
C LEU A 82 4.93 -9.05 9.31
N ASN A 83 5.17 -7.95 8.58
CA ASN A 83 6.20 -7.87 7.53
C ASN A 83 6.12 -9.02 6.53
N GLN A 84 4.90 -9.47 6.22
CA GLN A 84 4.69 -10.61 5.34
C GLN A 84 3.34 -10.53 4.68
N GLN A 85 3.26 -10.95 3.42
CA GLN A 85 1.99 -11.12 2.74
C GLN A 85 2.09 -12.37 1.87
N GLY A 86 1.37 -13.43 2.28
CA GLY A 86 1.46 -14.72 1.62
C GLY A 86 2.88 -15.27 1.72
N TYR A 87 3.49 -15.57 0.58
CA TYR A 87 4.86 -16.06 0.50
C TYR A 87 5.91 -14.96 0.45
N ASP A 88 5.48 -13.70 0.31
CA ASP A 88 6.39 -12.55 0.27
C ASP A 88 6.75 -12.13 1.70
N ILE A 89 8.00 -12.31 2.08
CA ILE A 89 8.49 -12.03 3.43
C ILE A 89 9.52 -10.91 3.41
N GLY A 90 9.36 -9.93 4.29
CA GLY A 90 10.27 -8.80 4.42
C GLY A 90 9.52 -7.52 4.77
N THR A 91 10.24 -6.53 5.29
CA THR A 91 9.64 -5.25 5.70
C THR A 91 9.00 -4.50 4.53
N GLN A 92 9.47 -4.72 3.30
CA GLN A 92 8.87 -4.10 2.11
C GLN A 92 7.47 -4.61 1.82
N TYR A 93 7.08 -5.75 2.38
CA TYR A 93 5.75 -6.35 2.19
C TYR A 93 4.82 -6.14 3.39
N ARG A 94 5.16 -5.22 4.28
CA ARG A 94 4.35 -4.96 5.46
C ARG A 94 3.03 -4.27 5.10
N SER A 95 2.05 -4.43 5.98
CA SER A 95 0.76 -3.75 5.87
C SER A 95 0.88 -2.39 6.54
N GLU A 96 0.63 -1.32 5.79
CA GLU A 96 0.74 0.03 6.34
C GLU A 96 -0.12 1.02 5.57
N ILE A 97 -0.67 2.00 6.29
CA ILE A 97 -1.42 3.11 5.72
C ILE A 97 -0.58 4.37 5.90
N PHE A 98 -0.23 5.03 4.80
CA PHE A 98 0.54 6.27 4.82
C PHE A 98 -0.41 7.44 4.57
N TYR A 99 -0.76 8.19 5.61
CA TYR A 99 -1.68 9.30 5.48
C TYR A 99 -0.98 10.55 4.91
N THR A 100 -1.73 11.31 4.11
CA THR A 100 -1.23 12.56 3.51
C THR A 100 -1.83 13.79 4.18
N SER A 101 -2.78 13.61 5.10
CA SER A 101 -3.43 14.69 5.83
C SER A 101 -3.91 14.19 7.19
N GLU A 102 -4.16 15.12 8.10
CA GLU A 102 -4.70 14.80 9.43
C GLU A 102 -6.07 14.12 9.33
N ASN A 103 -6.89 14.56 8.38
CA ASN A 103 -8.19 13.97 8.16
C ASN A 103 -8.06 12.49 7.76
N GLN A 104 -7.11 12.16 6.90
CA GLN A 104 -6.82 10.77 6.53
C GLN A 104 -6.36 9.97 7.74
N LYS A 105 -5.51 10.55 8.59
CA LYS A 105 -5.04 9.89 9.81
C LYS A 105 -6.20 9.49 10.71
N GLN A 106 -7.12 10.42 10.96
CA GLN A 106 -8.29 10.16 11.80
C GLN A 106 -9.20 9.08 11.21
N THR A 107 -9.43 9.14 9.91
CA THR A 107 -10.24 8.14 9.21
C THR A 107 -9.56 6.76 9.26
N ALA A 108 -8.24 6.72 9.06
CA ALA A 108 -7.48 5.47 9.10
C ALA A 108 -7.55 4.83 10.48
N GLU A 109 -7.40 5.61 11.54
CA GLU A 109 -7.50 5.10 12.91
C GLU A 109 -8.89 4.54 13.19
N LYS A 110 -9.93 5.22 12.73
CA LYS A 110 -11.32 4.78 12.89
C LYS A 110 -11.57 3.45 12.17
N VAL A 111 -11.13 3.34 10.91
CA VAL A 111 -11.31 2.12 10.12
C VAL A 111 -10.50 0.98 10.70
N LEU A 112 -9.26 1.25 11.13
CA LEU A 112 -8.40 0.24 11.74
C LEU A 112 -9.07 -0.35 12.99
N ASN A 113 -9.58 0.49 13.89
CA ASN A 113 -10.23 0.04 15.12
C ASN A 113 -11.46 -0.78 14.80
N LYS A 114 -12.29 -0.34 13.87
CA LYS A 114 -13.49 -1.07 13.44
C LYS A 114 -13.14 -2.44 12.87
N THR A 115 -12.14 -2.48 12.00
CA THR A 115 -11.71 -3.70 11.33
C THR A 115 -11.00 -4.64 12.31
N ASN A 116 -10.22 -4.11 13.23
CA ASN A 116 -9.49 -4.89 14.22
C ASN A 116 -10.42 -5.73 15.10
N ASN A 117 -11.61 -5.23 15.36
CA ASN A 117 -12.63 -6.00 16.10
C ASN A 117 -13.03 -7.26 15.35
N LYS A 118 -13.05 -7.21 14.01
CA LYS A 118 -13.37 -8.37 13.18
C LYS A 118 -12.26 -9.42 13.16
N PHE A 119 -11.03 -9.00 13.45
CA PHE A 119 -9.86 -9.88 13.47
C PHE A 119 -9.37 -10.19 14.88
N ASN A 120 -10.23 -10.00 15.87
CA ASN A 120 -9.94 -10.31 17.29
C ASN A 120 -8.68 -9.62 17.81
N GLY A 121 -8.44 -8.39 17.37
CA GLY A 121 -7.30 -7.59 17.81
C GLY A 121 -5.96 -7.98 17.19
N LYS A 122 -5.94 -8.77 16.13
CA LYS A 122 -4.72 -9.32 15.54
C LYS A 122 -4.14 -8.51 14.37
N ILE A 123 -4.74 -7.37 14.04
CA ILE A 123 -4.24 -6.54 12.94
C ILE A 123 -2.90 -5.91 13.32
N VAL A 124 -1.93 -6.01 12.42
CA VAL A 124 -0.58 -5.45 12.60
C VAL A 124 -0.31 -4.27 11.67
N THR A 125 -1.34 -3.77 10.98
CA THR A 125 -1.23 -2.62 10.08
C THR A 125 -0.81 -1.38 10.85
N ASN A 126 0.24 -0.70 10.38
CA ASN A 126 0.69 0.58 10.95
C ASN A 126 0.04 1.74 10.21
N ILE A 127 -0.11 2.86 10.91
CA ILE A 127 -0.58 4.12 10.33
C ILE A 127 0.53 5.14 10.52
N SER A 128 1.07 5.67 9.43
CA SER A 128 2.22 6.58 9.46
C SER A 128 2.00 7.74 8.49
N GLU A 129 2.70 8.85 8.73
CA GLU A 129 2.72 9.95 7.78
C GLU A 129 3.45 9.52 6.50
N SER A 130 2.93 9.95 5.35
CA SER A 130 3.59 9.71 4.07
C SER A 130 4.97 10.38 4.07
N LYS A 131 6.02 9.56 3.89
CA LYS A 131 7.40 10.02 4.01
C LYS A 131 8.26 9.29 3.01
N ASN A 132 9.11 10.06 2.31
CA ASN A 132 10.08 9.50 1.37
C ASN A 132 9.44 8.61 0.29
N TYR A 133 8.28 9.04 -0.22
CA TYR A 133 7.66 8.34 -1.33
C TYR A 133 8.50 8.49 -2.59
N CYS A 134 8.71 7.39 -3.32
CA CYS A 134 9.30 7.43 -4.64
C CYS A 134 8.59 6.45 -5.56
N LYS A 135 8.42 6.85 -6.81
CA LYS A 135 7.81 6.01 -7.83
C LYS A 135 8.71 4.83 -8.14
N ALA A 136 8.12 3.66 -8.40
CA ALA A 136 8.88 2.51 -8.84
C ALA A 136 9.58 2.80 -10.17
N GLU A 137 10.80 2.29 -10.31
CA GLU A 137 11.59 2.54 -11.52
C GLU A 137 10.94 1.89 -12.74
N ASP A 138 11.17 2.50 -13.91
CA ASP A 138 10.69 1.96 -15.17
C ASP A 138 11.18 0.52 -15.38
N LEU A 139 12.39 0.22 -14.95
CA LEU A 139 12.94 -1.12 -15.05
C LEU A 139 12.10 -2.14 -14.27
N SER A 140 11.63 -1.78 -13.08
CA SER A 140 10.76 -2.64 -12.29
C SER A 140 9.43 -2.86 -12.99
N LEU A 141 8.89 -1.84 -13.63
CA LEU A 141 7.65 -1.95 -14.39
C LEU A 141 7.83 -2.85 -15.61
N ILE A 142 8.98 -2.77 -16.27
CA ILE A 142 9.32 -3.66 -17.39
C ILE A 142 9.35 -5.11 -16.94
N HIS A 143 9.94 -5.39 -15.80
CA HIS A 143 9.98 -6.74 -15.23
C HIS A 143 8.59 -7.30 -15.00
N ILE A 144 7.65 -6.46 -14.64
CA ILE A 144 6.29 -6.88 -14.38
C ILE A 144 5.53 -7.24 -15.63
N SER A 145 5.81 -6.55 -16.71
CA SER A 145 5.16 -6.84 -17.97
C SER A 145 5.70 -8.13 -18.61
N GLU A 146 6.78 -8.68 -18.10
CA GLU A 146 7.33 -9.93 -18.59
C GLU A 146 6.45 -11.11 -18.19
N PRO A 147 6.13 -12.02 -19.15
CA PRO A 147 5.25 -13.15 -18.84
C PRO A 147 5.76 -14.10 -17.76
N THR A 148 7.08 -14.13 -17.56
CA THR A 148 7.70 -15.00 -16.56
C THR A 148 7.65 -14.43 -15.15
N ARG A 149 7.29 -13.16 -15.01
CA ARG A 149 7.21 -12.54 -13.71
C ARG A 149 5.92 -12.93 -13.02
N PRO A 150 5.99 -13.55 -11.83
CA PRO A 150 4.78 -13.89 -11.10
C PRO A 150 4.07 -12.62 -10.60
N MET A 151 2.75 -12.70 -10.60
CA MET A 151 1.88 -11.65 -10.07
C MET A 151 1.45 -12.07 -8.68
N ASN A 152 2.23 -11.83 -7.72
CA ASN A 152 1.97 -12.28 -6.34
C ASN A 152 0.65 -11.81 -5.77
#